data_b3fe3d214d2b93d3801b5c5b7aa54489
#
_entry.id   b3fe3d214d2b93d3801b5c5b7aa54489
#
_cell.length_a   1.000
_cell.length_b   1.000
_cell.length_c   1.000
_cell.angle_alpha   90.00
_cell.angle_beta   90.00
_cell.angle_gamma   90.00
#
_symmetry.space_group_name_H-M   'P 1'
#
loop_
_entity.id
_entity.type
_entity.pdbx_description
1 polymer ?
#
loop_
_entity_poly.entity_id
_entity_poly.type
_entity_poly.pdbx_seq_one_letter_code
_entity_poly.pdbx_strand_id
1 'polypeptide(L)'
;MQGISFSYTGESPFVRDLGLRICEGEFIGLLGANGSGKSTILKLGSGILSPANGSVSLWGKPLRSYANKDRAKLISYLPQTIDITVPFTVAEVAGMGMYPYDIRPTMTTEEALNLVGLEDKRNSYLTDLSGGEQRRVFIAMTLLQGAGLLLLDEPLANLDIKYQIEIVRLLKHLNEKRNISVVIALHDINIALQFEKVVLIQPGSILGIGSPEEILTEERIRHAFGVDVKIIRQPGGKAYISYESNFSQPLQGSEGSGLGMDT
;
A
#
# COMPACT_ATOMS: atom_id res chain seq x y z
N MET A 1 14.63 -7.78 -2.16
CA MET A 1 14.75 -8.19 -0.75
C MET A 1 15.11 -9.65 -0.72
N GLN A 2 16.12 -10.07 0.06
CA GLN A 2 16.62 -11.46 0.13
C GLN A 2 16.88 -11.83 1.59
N GLY A 3 16.20 -12.89 2.07
CA GLY A 3 16.37 -13.44 3.42
C GLY A 3 16.09 -12.43 4.54
N ILE A 4 15.11 -11.54 4.34
CA ILE A 4 14.83 -10.45 5.27
C ILE A 4 14.19 -10.99 6.55
N SER A 5 14.83 -10.71 7.68
CA SER A 5 14.21 -10.87 8.99
C SER A 5 14.23 -9.53 9.72
N PHE A 6 13.13 -9.22 10.42
CA PHE A 6 12.96 -7.95 11.12
C PHE A 6 12.13 -8.13 12.39
N SER A 7 12.49 -7.41 13.45
CA SER A 7 11.74 -7.30 14.70
C SER A 7 11.68 -5.85 15.15
N TYR A 8 10.57 -5.44 15.73
CA TYR A 8 10.41 -4.13 16.37
C TYR A 8 11.01 -4.08 17.78
N THR A 9 10.93 -5.18 18.53
CA THR A 9 11.36 -5.26 19.94
C THR A 9 12.68 -6.00 20.12
N GLY A 10 13.16 -6.70 19.10
CA GLY A 10 14.37 -7.53 19.17
C GLY A 10 14.14 -8.95 19.74
N GLU A 11 12.98 -9.24 20.33
CA GLU A 11 12.72 -10.53 20.99
C GLU A 11 12.29 -11.63 20.01
N SER A 12 11.28 -11.36 19.19
CA SER A 12 10.82 -12.32 18.17
C SER A 12 10.73 -11.66 16.81
N PRO A 13 11.17 -12.33 15.72
CA PRO A 13 11.09 -11.75 14.40
C PRO A 13 9.63 -11.60 13.97
N PHE A 14 9.22 -10.35 13.66
CA PHE A 14 7.94 -10.00 13.07
C PHE A 14 7.86 -10.41 11.60
N VAL A 15 8.98 -10.31 10.87
CA VAL A 15 9.17 -10.81 9.50
C VAL A 15 10.29 -11.84 9.54
N ARG A 16 10.09 -13.00 8.87
CA ARG A 16 11.05 -14.12 8.90
C ARG A 16 11.39 -14.57 7.49
N ASP A 17 12.69 -14.55 7.16
CA ASP A 17 13.26 -15.05 5.91
C ASP A 17 12.48 -14.64 4.64
N LEU A 18 12.04 -13.38 4.60
CA LEU A 18 11.23 -12.87 3.51
C LEU A 18 12.08 -12.60 2.27
N GLY A 19 11.70 -13.22 1.16
CA GLY A 19 12.22 -12.95 -0.18
C GLY A 19 11.15 -12.28 -1.04
N LEU A 20 11.44 -11.09 -1.59
CA LEU A 20 10.57 -10.41 -2.52
C LEU A 20 11.38 -9.71 -3.60
N ARG A 21 11.12 -10.05 -4.86
CA ARG A 21 11.69 -9.39 -6.02
C ARG A 21 10.62 -8.61 -6.75
N ILE A 22 10.90 -7.35 -7.03
CA ILE A 22 10.10 -6.46 -7.86
C ILE A 22 10.93 -6.15 -9.10
N CYS A 23 10.38 -6.40 -10.28
CA CYS A 23 10.99 -6.03 -11.55
C CYS A 23 10.55 -4.61 -11.96
N GLU A 24 11.34 -4.00 -12.83
CA GLU A 24 11.01 -2.69 -13.37
C GLU A 24 9.70 -2.75 -14.17
N GLY A 25 8.85 -1.75 -13.99
CA GLY A 25 7.55 -1.65 -14.65
C GLY A 25 6.45 -2.57 -14.08
N GLU A 26 6.69 -3.32 -13.00
CA GLU A 26 5.64 -4.14 -12.39
C GLU A 26 4.59 -3.29 -11.64
N PHE A 27 3.32 -3.70 -11.77
CA PHE A 27 2.17 -3.15 -11.04
C PHE A 27 1.63 -4.19 -10.07
N ILE A 28 1.99 -4.06 -8.78
CA ILE A 28 1.84 -5.10 -7.75
C ILE A 28 0.86 -4.68 -6.66
N GLY A 29 -0.12 -5.55 -6.36
CA GLY A 29 -0.93 -5.49 -5.15
C GLY A 29 -0.30 -6.29 -4.01
N LEU A 30 0.08 -5.65 -2.93
CA LEU A 30 0.54 -6.28 -1.69
C LEU A 30 -0.68 -6.49 -0.77
N LEU A 31 -1.22 -7.70 -0.73
CA LEU A 31 -2.48 -8.01 -0.10
C LEU A 31 -2.28 -8.82 1.19
N GLY A 32 -3.06 -8.52 2.22
CA GLY A 32 -3.07 -9.24 3.49
C GLY A 32 -3.91 -8.54 4.55
N ALA A 33 -4.27 -9.28 5.59
CA ALA A 33 -5.04 -8.75 6.71
C ALA A 33 -4.32 -7.61 7.44
N ASN A 34 -5.05 -6.87 8.28
CA ASN A 34 -4.44 -5.88 9.16
C ASN A 34 -3.43 -6.56 10.11
N GLY A 35 -2.28 -5.92 10.30
CA GLY A 35 -1.19 -6.51 11.11
C GLY A 35 -0.36 -7.59 10.42
N SER A 36 -0.63 -7.97 9.17
CA SER A 36 0.15 -8.99 8.44
C SER A 36 1.57 -8.57 8.09
N GLY A 37 1.89 -7.27 8.16
CA GLY A 37 3.23 -6.75 7.89
C GLY A 37 3.39 -5.99 6.58
N LYS A 38 2.30 -5.62 5.88
CA LYS A 38 2.33 -4.84 4.63
C LYS A 38 3.20 -3.58 4.77
N SER A 39 2.86 -2.73 5.73
CA SER A 39 3.60 -1.48 6.00
C SER A 39 5.06 -1.73 6.36
N THR A 40 5.35 -2.80 7.10
CA THR A 40 6.73 -3.17 7.47
C THR A 40 7.53 -3.56 6.24
N ILE A 41 6.96 -4.36 5.34
CA ILE A 41 7.60 -4.76 4.08
C ILE A 41 7.88 -3.53 3.21
N LEU A 42 6.91 -2.60 3.07
CA LEU A 42 7.11 -1.37 2.32
C LEU A 42 8.18 -0.47 2.95
N LYS A 43 8.19 -0.31 4.28
CA LYS A 43 9.22 0.45 5.01
C LYS A 43 10.61 -0.16 4.89
N LEU A 44 10.73 -1.49 4.90
CA LEU A 44 12.00 -2.18 4.63
C LEU A 44 12.44 -1.97 3.18
N GLY A 45 11.50 -2.07 2.21
CA GLY A 45 11.76 -1.84 0.80
C GLY A 45 12.18 -0.40 0.47
N SER A 46 11.66 0.59 1.20
CA SER A 46 12.03 2.01 1.06
C SER A 46 13.31 2.39 1.82
N GLY A 47 13.78 1.52 2.73
CA GLY A 47 14.93 1.79 3.59
C GLY A 47 14.63 2.73 4.76
N ILE A 48 13.35 2.91 5.12
CA ILE A 48 12.94 3.58 6.37
C ILE A 48 13.25 2.66 7.56
N LEU A 49 13.03 1.35 7.39
CA LEU A 49 13.45 0.34 8.35
C LEU A 49 14.67 -0.43 7.79
N SER A 50 15.55 -0.83 8.69
CA SER A 50 16.71 -1.69 8.37
C SER A 50 16.41 -3.11 8.83
N PRO A 51 16.65 -4.13 7.99
CA PRO A 51 16.47 -5.52 8.39
C PRO A 51 17.52 -5.93 9.42
N ALA A 52 17.14 -6.83 10.34
CA ALA A 52 18.07 -7.46 11.28
C ALA A 52 18.97 -8.48 10.56
N ASN A 53 18.41 -9.22 9.61
CA ASN A 53 19.14 -10.14 8.73
C ASN A 53 18.69 -9.97 7.29
N GLY A 54 19.51 -10.42 6.36
CA GLY A 54 19.25 -10.31 4.93
C GLY A 54 19.66 -8.98 4.32
N SER A 55 19.25 -8.72 3.10
CA SER A 55 19.62 -7.51 2.38
C SER A 55 18.50 -6.97 1.49
N VAL A 56 18.44 -5.65 1.36
CA VAL A 56 17.61 -4.95 0.38
C VAL A 56 18.54 -4.32 -0.65
N SER A 57 18.27 -4.60 -1.92
CA SER A 57 19.02 -4.05 -3.05
C SER A 57 18.08 -3.33 -4.01
N LEU A 58 18.55 -2.25 -4.61
CA LEU A 58 17.88 -1.50 -5.66
C LEU A 58 18.80 -1.44 -6.87
N TRP A 59 18.35 -1.95 -8.03
CA TRP A 59 19.16 -2.09 -9.25
C TRP A 59 20.54 -2.71 -9.01
N GLY A 60 20.58 -3.79 -8.22
CA GLY A 60 21.81 -4.55 -7.91
C GLY A 60 22.72 -3.91 -6.86
N LYS A 61 22.44 -2.70 -6.37
CA LYS A 61 23.22 -2.05 -5.31
C LYS A 61 22.51 -2.15 -3.97
N PRO A 62 23.22 -2.37 -2.85
CA PRO A 62 22.62 -2.36 -1.52
C PRO A 62 21.91 -1.02 -1.26
N LEU A 63 20.66 -1.08 -0.79
CA LEU A 63 19.84 0.12 -0.57
C LEU A 63 20.50 1.10 0.41
N ARG A 64 21.22 0.59 1.41
CA ARG A 64 21.98 1.38 2.40
C ARG A 64 23.16 2.18 1.81
N SER A 65 23.60 1.86 0.59
CA SER A 65 24.71 2.58 -0.06
C SER A 65 24.27 3.87 -0.74
N TYR A 66 22.98 4.12 -0.87
CA TYR A 66 22.46 5.37 -1.42
C TYR A 66 22.34 6.43 -0.33
N ALA A 67 22.75 7.66 -0.62
CA ALA A 67 22.43 8.81 0.22
C ALA A 67 20.89 9.03 0.24
N ASN A 68 20.37 9.61 1.31
CA ASN A 68 18.90 9.77 1.47
C ASN A 68 18.26 10.53 0.31
N LYS A 69 18.87 11.63 -0.16
CA LYS A 69 18.38 12.39 -1.32
C LYS A 69 18.38 11.57 -2.61
N ASP A 70 19.43 10.79 -2.86
CA ASP A 70 19.52 9.97 -4.07
C ASP A 70 18.52 8.81 -4.03
N ARG A 71 18.35 8.19 -2.86
CA ARG A 71 17.33 7.16 -2.65
C ARG A 71 15.93 7.73 -2.89
N ALA A 72 15.64 8.94 -2.41
CA ALA A 72 14.34 9.58 -2.59
C ALA A 72 14.04 9.93 -4.07
N LYS A 73 15.06 10.11 -4.92
CA LYS A 73 14.85 10.24 -6.39
C LYS A 73 14.48 8.91 -7.07
N LEU A 74 14.73 7.79 -6.41
CA LEU A 74 14.55 6.44 -6.96
C LEU A 74 13.32 5.74 -6.40
N ILE A 75 13.00 5.98 -5.11
CA ILE A 75 11.88 5.37 -4.39
C ILE A 75 11.06 6.47 -3.73
N SER A 76 9.76 6.50 -4.02
CA SER A 76 8.78 7.28 -3.28
C SER A 76 7.97 6.35 -2.37
N TYR A 77 7.83 6.72 -1.11
CA TYR A 77 7.04 5.99 -0.14
C TYR A 77 5.93 6.86 0.42
N LEU A 78 4.68 6.43 0.24
CA LEU A 78 3.51 7.05 0.84
C LEU A 78 3.07 6.23 2.05
N PRO A 79 3.19 6.73 3.28
CA PRO A 79 2.74 6.02 4.47
C PRO A 79 1.21 5.98 4.59
N GLN A 80 0.70 5.07 5.40
CA GLN A 80 -0.74 4.92 5.65
C GLN A 80 -1.34 6.19 6.27
N THR A 81 -0.67 6.80 7.22
CA THR A 81 -1.09 8.05 7.88
C THR A 81 -0.01 9.11 7.73
N ILE A 82 -0.45 10.34 7.48
CA ILE A 82 0.38 11.53 7.50
C ILE A 82 -0.40 12.59 8.27
N ASP A 83 0.11 12.99 9.41
CA ASP A 83 -0.49 14.02 10.25
C ASP A 83 0.23 15.35 10.00
N ILE A 84 -0.44 16.26 9.29
CA ILE A 84 0.02 17.64 9.11
C ILE A 84 -0.93 18.55 9.87
N THR A 85 -0.44 19.12 10.95
CA THR A 85 -1.19 20.04 11.81
C THR A 85 -0.89 21.53 11.51
N VAL A 86 0.12 21.78 10.68
CA VAL A 86 0.55 23.12 10.29
C VAL A 86 -0.30 23.59 9.11
N PRO A 87 -0.70 24.88 9.04
CA PRO A 87 -1.56 25.42 7.98
C PRO A 87 -0.79 25.61 6.66
N PHE A 88 -0.36 24.53 6.05
CA PHE A 88 0.16 24.52 4.69
C PHE A 88 -0.98 24.46 3.67
N THR A 89 -0.79 25.17 2.56
CA THR A 89 -1.68 25.05 1.40
C THR A 89 -1.48 23.72 0.69
N VAL A 90 -2.49 23.30 -0.06
CA VAL A 90 -2.44 22.09 -0.90
C VAL A 90 -1.25 22.13 -1.86
N ALA A 91 -0.97 23.27 -2.47
CA ALA A 91 0.18 23.44 -3.37
C ALA A 91 1.53 23.31 -2.64
N GLU A 92 1.65 23.83 -1.43
CA GLU A 92 2.87 23.71 -0.63
C GLU A 92 3.12 22.25 -0.24
N VAL A 93 2.10 21.54 0.24
CA VAL A 93 2.23 20.11 0.60
C VAL A 93 2.58 19.27 -0.61
N ALA A 94 1.87 19.42 -1.73
CA ALA A 94 2.22 18.70 -2.96
C ALA A 94 3.67 19.03 -3.40
N GLY A 95 4.07 20.31 -3.30
CA GLY A 95 5.41 20.77 -3.64
C GLY A 95 6.54 20.17 -2.80
N MET A 96 6.26 19.64 -1.61
CA MET A 96 7.25 18.93 -0.78
C MET A 96 7.82 17.69 -1.51
N GLY A 97 7.09 17.12 -2.47
CA GLY A 97 7.59 16.03 -3.32
C GLY A 97 8.86 16.40 -4.10
N MET A 98 9.09 17.70 -4.36
CA MET A 98 10.29 18.17 -5.07
C MET A 98 11.54 18.29 -4.17
N TYR A 99 11.41 18.07 -2.85
CA TYR A 99 12.54 18.26 -1.91
C TYR A 99 13.83 17.51 -2.27
N PRO A 100 13.81 16.30 -2.88
CA PRO A 100 15.05 15.60 -3.25
C PRO A 100 15.83 16.27 -4.38
N TYR A 101 15.23 17.22 -5.11
CA TYR A 101 15.80 17.80 -6.32
C TYR A 101 16.35 19.20 -6.10
N ASP A 102 17.56 19.46 -6.63
CA ASP A 102 18.16 20.77 -6.70
C ASP A 102 17.66 21.54 -7.96
N ILE A 103 17.28 20.78 -9.01
CA ILE A 103 16.64 21.28 -10.23
C ILE A 103 15.23 20.70 -10.29
N ARG A 104 14.22 21.53 -10.52
CA ARG A 104 12.82 21.10 -10.54
C ARG A 104 12.59 19.95 -11.54
N PRO A 105 11.82 18.92 -11.14
CA PRO A 105 11.43 17.86 -12.07
C PRO A 105 10.53 18.41 -13.20
N THR A 106 10.33 17.62 -14.24
CA THR A 106 9.52 18.01 -15.41
C THR A 106 8.03 18.22 -15.08
N MET A 107 7.50 17.48 -14.11
CA MET A 107 6.11 17.63 -13.65
C MET A 107 5.99 18.86 -12.73
N THR A 108 4.99 19.68 -12.96
CA THR A 108 4.67 20.84 -12.10
C THR A 108 3.71 20.42 -10.98
N THR A 109 3.66 21.23 -9.91
CA THR A 109 2.68 21.04 -8.82
C THR A 109 1.24 21.10 -9.34
N GLU A 110 0.98 21.98 -10.29
CA GLU A 110 -0.31 22.16 -10.94
C GLU A 110 -0.74 20.89 -11.70
N GLU A 111 0.17 20.34 -12.52
CA GLU A 111 -0.06 19.05 -13.23
C GLU A 111 -0.32 17.90 -12.26
N ALA A 112 0.45 17.81 -11.16
CA ALA A 112 0.27 16.76 -10.17
C ALA A 112 -1.10 16.88 -9.46
N LEU A 113 -1.52 18.10 -9.10
CA LEU A 113 -2.83 18.36 -8.49
C LEU A 113 -3.98 18.10 -9.46
N ASN A 114 -3.84 18.45 -10.74
CA ASN A 114 -4.82 18.17 -11.76
C ASN A 114 -5.03 16.66 -11.93
N LEU A 115 -3.95 15.85 -11.94
CA LEU A 115 -4.03 14.38 -12.03
C LEU A 115 -4.88 13.75 -10.91
N VAL A 116 -4.95 14.36 -9.74
CA VAL A 116 -5.74 13.88 -8.60
C VAL A 116 -7.05 14.66 -8.39
N GLY A 117 -7.41 15.56 -9.32
CA GLY A 117 -8.65 16.34 -9.29
C GLY A 117 -8.72 17.33 -8.13
N LEU A 118 -7.64 18.08 -7.87
CA LEU A 118 -7.53 19.08 -6.80
C LEU A 118 -6.92 20.40 -7.26
N GLU A 119 -6.93 20.70 -8.56
CA GLU A 119 -6.35 21.94 -9.10
C GLU A 119 -7.05 23.19 -8.56
N ASP A 120 -8.38 23.15 -8.46
CA ASP A 120 -9.22 24.22 -7.93
C ASP A 120 -8.99 24.52 -6.44
N LYS A 121 -8.44 23.56 -5.69
CA LYS A 121 -8.15 23.65 -4.25
C LYS A 121 -6.69 23.96 -3.93
N ARG A 122 -5.87 24.28 -4.92
CA ARG A 122 -4.41 24.52 -4.76
C ARG A 122 -4.05 25.50 -3.65
N ASN A 123 -4.88 26.54 -3.45
CA ASN A 123 -4.66 27.60 -2.47
C ASN A 123 -5.41 27.37 -1.14
N SER A 124 -6.23 26.32 -1.02
CA SER A 124 -6.90 25.96 0.24
C SER A 124 -5.88 25.41 1.22
N TYR A 125 -6.13 25.57 2.52
CA TYR A 125 -5.31 24.89 3.53
C TYR A 125 -5.60 23.40 3.55
N LEU A 126 -4.58 22.59 3.79
CA LEU A 126 -4.73 21.13 3.87
C LEU A 126 -5.73 20.73 4.96
N THR A 127 -5.75 21.48 6.07
CA THR A 127 -6.66 21.26 7.20
C THR A 127 -8.13 21.45 6.86
N ASP A 128 -8.44 22.20 5.80
CA ASP A 128 -9.82 22.47 5.36
C ASP A 128 -10.36 21.38 4.44
N LEU A 129 -9.50 20.44 4.02
CA LEU A 129 -9.86 19.34 3.14
C LEU A 129 -10.41 18.15 3.92
N SER A 130 -11.34 17.42 3.29
CA SER A 130 -11.74 16.08 3.77
C SER A 130 -10.55 15.12 3.78
N GLY A 131 -10.61 14.06 4.60
CA GLY A 131 -9.53 13.06 4.67
C GLY A 131 -9.21 12.42 3.32
N GLY A 132 -10.23 12.20 2.48
CA GLY A 132 -10.05 11.69 1.11
C GLY A 132 -9.32 12.70 0.20
N GLU A 133 -9.62 13.99 0.31
CA GLU A 133 -8.91 15.03 -0.43
C GLU A 133 -7.47 15.16 0.04
N GLN A 134 -7.22 15.17 1.36
CA GLN A 134 -5.87 15.16 1.92
C GLN A 134 -5.07 13.97 1.37
N ARG A 135 -5.67 12.76 1.32
CA ARG A 135 -5.02 11.56 0.75
C ARG A 135 -4.62 11.77 -0.70
N ARG A 136 -5.46 12.41 -1.51
CA ARG A 136 -5.14 12.73 -2.91
C ARG A 136 -4.00 13.76 -3.04
N VAL A 137 -3.91 14.73 -2.12
CA VAL A 137 -2.76 15.67 -2.07
C VAL A 137 -1.45 14.90 -1.83
N PHE A 138 -1.44 13.94 -0.90
CA PHE A 138 -0.25 13.13 -0.63
C PHE A 138 0.12 12.21 -1.81
N ILE A 139 -0.87 11.73 -2.57
CA ILE A 139 -0.60 11.01 -3.82
C ILE A 139 0.03 11.96 -4.84
N ALA A 140 -0.48 13.19 -5.00
CA ALA A 140 0.12 14.18 -5.88
C ALA A 140 1.58 14.50 -5.49
N MET A 141 1.86 14.67 -4.18
CA MET A 141 3.22 14.83 -3.65
C MET A 141 4.13 13.67 -4.04
N THR A 142 3.62 12.43 -3.92
CA THR A 142 4.35 11.20 -4.28
C THR A 142 4.66 11.15 -5.79
N LEU A 143 3.70 11.55 -6.64
CA LEU A 143 3.88 11.61 -8.10
C LEU A 143 4.88 12.71 -8.49
N LEU A 144 4.80 13.86 -7.83
CA LEU A 144 5.69 14.99 -8.07
C LEU A 144 7.15 14.68 -7.69
N GLN A 145 7.37 13.76 -6.76
CA GLN A 145 8.69 13.25 -6.43
C GLN A 145 9.36 12.54 -7.63
N GLY A 146 8.59 12.02 -8.59
CA GLY A 146 9.12 11.51 -9.86
C GLY A 146 9.98 10.24 -9.77
N ALA A 147 9.85 9.47 -8.69
CA ALA A 147 10.60 8.25 -8.47
C ALA A 147 10.17 7.12 -9.41
N GLY A 148 11.12 6.26 -9.82
CA GLY A 148 10.85 5.10 -10.67
C GLY A 148 10.15 3.94 -9.94
N LEU A 149 10.15 3.94 -8.59
CA LEU A 149 9.44 2.96 -7.75
C LEU A 149 8.54 3.68 -6.75
N LEU A 150 7.25 3.44 -6.82
CA LEU A 150 6.25 3.93 -5.87
C LEU A 150 5.86 2.81 -4.91
N LEU A 151 6.04 3.02 -3.62
CA LEU A 151 5.61 2.14 -2.54
C LEU A 151 4.48 2.85 -1.77
N LEU A 152 3.25 2.40 -1.95
CA LEU A 152 2.06 3.09 -1.46
C LEU A 152 1.38 2.24 -0.37
N ASP A 153 1.37 2.75 0.85
CA ASP A 153 0.80 2.05 2.00
C ASP A 153 -0.66 2.46 2.19
N GLU A 154 -1.58 1.58 1.78
CA GLU A 154 -3.03 1.76 1.81
C GLU A 154 -3.49 3.12 1.22
N PRO A 155 -3.06 3.48 -0.01
CA PRO A 155 -3.36 4.79 -0.60
C PRO A 155 -4.85 5.01 -0.86
N LEU A 156 -5.64 3.94 -0.88
CA LEU A 156 -7.07 3.96 -1.19
C LEU A 156 -7.96 4.07 0.07
N ALA A 157 -7.36 4.02 1.27
CA ALA A 157 -8.10 4.13 2.52
C ALA A 157 -8.79 5.50 2.63
N ASN A 158 -10.02 5.51 3.16
CA ASN A 158 -10.85 6.71 3.35
C ASN A 158 -11.23 7.46 2.05
N LEU A 159 -11.08 6.81 0.89
CA LEU A 159 -11.58 7.32 -0.38
C LEU A 159 -12.91 6.69 -0.74
N ASP A 160 -13.82 7.48 -1.31
CA ASP A 160 -15.02 6.96 -1.95
C ASP A 160 -14.65 6.02 -3.12
N ILE A 161 -15.50 5.05 -3.41
CA ILE A 161 -15.29 4.03 -4.46
C ILE A 161 -14.90 4.67 -5.80
N LYS A 162 -15.53 5.80 -6.16
CA LYS A 162 -15.19 6.55 -7.37
C LYS A 162 -13.71 6.92 -7.41
N TYR A 163 -13.21 7.54 -6.33
CA TYR A 163 -11.81 7.99 -6.25
C TYR A 163 -10.84 6.82 -6.13
N GLN A 164 -11.22 5.73 -5.45
CA GLN A 164 -10.39 4.51 -5.43
C GLN A 164 -10.13 4.00 -6.86
N ILE A 165 -11.19 3.90 -7.68
CA ILE A 165 -11.09 3.45 -9.07
C ILE A 165 -10.25 4.44 -9.91
N GLU A 166 -10.47 5.74 -9.75
CA GLU A 166 -9.73 6.78 -10.47
C GLU A 166 -8.23 6.74 -10.15
N ILE A 167 -7.87 6.60 -8.86
CA ILE A 167 -6.45 6.52 -8.45
C ILE A 167 -5.78 5.24 -8.96
N VAL A 168 -6.44 4.09 -8.89
CA VAL A 168 -5.88 2.84 -9.44
C VAL A 168 -5.65 2.98 -10.95
N ARG A 169 -6.62 3.54 -11.69
CA ARG A 169 -6.49 3.80 -13.14
C ARG A 169 -5.36 4.78 -13.44
N LEU A 170 -5.24 5.87 -12.67
CA LEU A 170 -4.16 6.84 -12.81
C LEU A 170 -2.80 6.17 -12.62
N LEU A 171 -2.63 5.42 -11.52
CA LEU A 171 -1.37 4.74 -11.22
C LEU A 171 -1.01 3.69 -12.29
N LYS A 172 -2.01 2.94 -12.79
CA LYS A 172 -1.83 2.00 -13.88
C LYS A 172 -1.43 2.71 -15.18
N HIS A 173 -2.09 3.81 -15.54
CA HIS A 173 -1.74 4.60 -16.70
C HIS A 173 -0.30 5.14 -16.63
N LEU A 174 0.11 5.64 -15.45
CA LEU A 174 1.49 6.12 -15.25
C LEU A 174 2.51 4.98 -15.32
N ASN A 175 2.18 3.80 -14.77
CA ASN A 175 3.00 2.61 -14.89
C ASN A 175 3.22 2.24 -16.37
N GLU A 176 2.14 2.13 -17.16
CA GLU A 176 2.21 1.79 -18.59
C GLU A 176 2.93 2.84 -19.44
N LYS A 177 2.71 4.14 -19.18
CA LYS A 177 3.27 5.22 -20.00
C LYS A 177 4.69 5.62 -19.64
N ARG A 178 5.08 5.50 -18.38
CA ARG A 178 6.38 5.96 -17.87
C ARG A 178 7.25 4.82 -17.36
N ASN A 179 6.80 3.58 -17.47
CA ASN A 179 7.51 2.38 -16.98
C ASN A 179 7.89 2.46 -15.49
N ILE A 180 7.08 3.17 -14.67
CA ILE A 180 7.30 3.22 -13.22
C ILE A 180 6.81 1.93 -12.59
N SER A 181 7.55 1.42 -11.62
CA SER A 181 7.10 0.28 -10.80
C SER A 181 6.21 0.77 -9.67
N VAL A 182 5.10 0.07 -9.42
CA VAL A 182 4.14 0.46 -8.38
C VAL A 182 3.83 -0.73 -7.49
N VAL A 183 3.94 -0.55 -6.19
CA VAL A 183 3.50 -1.52 -5.18
C VAL A 183 2.49 -0.84 -4.27
N ILE A 184 1.29 -1.37 -4.23
CA ILE A 184 0.18 -0.85 -3.42
C ILE A 184 -0.19 -1.86 -2.35
N ALA A 185 -0.06 -1.48 -1.07
CA ALA A 185 -0.62 -2.27 0.01
C ALA A 185 -2.15 -2.10 0.03
N LEU A 186 -2.84 -3.22 0.06
CA LEU A 186 -4.28 -3.33 -0.04
C LEU A 186 -4.83 -4.23 1.07
N HIS A 187 -6.08 -3.99 1.46
CA HIS A 187 -6.88 -4.91 2.27
C HIS A 187 -8.13 -5.40 1.52
N ASP A 188 -8.54 -4.74 0.45
CA ASP A 188 -9.67 -5.13 -0.39
C ASP A 188 -9.24 -6.15 -1.45
N ILE A 189 -9.79 -7.36 -1.34
CA ILE A 189 -9.45 -8.49 -2.21
C ILE A 189 -10.00 -8.27 -3.62
N ASN A 190 -11.16 -7.61 -3.77
CA ASN A 190 -11.76 -7.34 -5.08
C ASN A 190 -10.98 -6.27 -5.85
N ILE A 191 -10.40 -5.30 -5.16
CA ILE A 191 -9.47 -4.34 -5.80
C ILE A 191 -8.21 -5.07 -6.27
N ALA A 192 -7.70 -6.05 -5.49
CA ALA A 192 -6.52 -6.82 -5.86
C ALA A 192 -6.68 -7.63 -7.16
N LEU A 193 -7.92 -8.00 -7.54
CA LEU A 193 -8.21 -8.65 -8.83
C LEU A 193 -7.91 -7.76 -10.05
N GLN A 194 -7.70 -6.47 -9.88
CA GLN A 194 -7.38 -5.54 -10.98
C GLN A 194 -5.87 -5.42 -11.26
N PHE A 195 -5.04 -6.07 -10.44
CA PHE A 195 -3.59 -6.05 -10.58
C PHE A 195 -3.11 -7.18 -11.48
N GLU A 196 -1.95 -6.98 -12.10
CA GLU A 196 -1.31 -8.03 -12.92
C GLU A 196 -0.59 -9.05 -12.03
N LYS A 197 -0.13 -8.60 -10.87
CA LYS A 197 0.61 -9.42 -9.91
C LYS A 197 0.17 -9.10 -8.49
N VAL A 198 -0.03 -10.12 -7.70
CA VAL A 198 -0.37 -10.02 -6.28
C VAL A 198 0.68 -10.72 -5.45
N VAL A 199 1.06 -10.08 -4.36
CA VAL A 199 1.83 -10.68 -3.26
C VAL A 199 0.87 -10.83 -2.09
N LEU A 200 0.47 -12.07 -1.80
CA LEU A 200 -0.39 -12.38 -0.67
C LEU A 200 0.46 -12.67 0.55
N ILE A 201 0.22 -11.94 1.64
CA ILE A 201 0.98 -12.09 2.88
C ILE A 201 0.10 -12.50 4.05
N GLN A 202 0.69 -13.25 4.94
CA GLN A 202 0.20 -13.57 6.28
C GLN A 202 1.16 -12.98 7.33
N PRO A 203 0.85 -13.02 8.63
CA PRO A 203 1.75 -12.52 9.66
C PRO A 203 3.18 -13.05 9.50
N GLY A 204 4.10 -12.16 9.14
CA GLY A 204 5.54 -12.41 9.05
C GLY A 204 6.06 -13.12 7.79
N SER A 205 5.21 -13.54 6.84
CA SER A 205 5.66 -14.29 5.66
C SER A 205 4.79 -14.07 4.42
N ILE A 206 5.32 -14.45 3.26
CA ILE A 206 4.60 -14.44 1.98
C ILE A 206 3.96 -15.81 1.76
N LEU A 207 2.64 -15.82 1.51
CA LEU A 207 1.87 -17.03 1.14
C LEU A 207 1.98 -17.36 -0.34
N GLY A 208 2.14 -16.35 -1.18
CA GLY A 208 2.24 -16.56 -2.61
C GLY A 208 2.47 -15.28 -3.39
N ILE A 209 3.07 -15.42 -4.57
CA ILE A 209 3.34 -14.36 -5.52
C ILE A 209 2.97 -14.87 -6.91
N GLY A 210 2.11 -14.16 -7.62
CA GLY A 210 1.68 -14.53 -8.97
C GLY A 210 0.51 -13.70 -9.46
N SER A 211 -0.18 -14.17 -10.50
CA SER A 211 -1.41 -13.53 -10.97
C SER A 211 -2.52 -13.65 -9.91
N PRO A 212 -3.50 -12.73 -9.89
CA PRO A 212 -4.65 -12.84 -8.98
C PRO A 212 -5.35 -14.20 -9.06
N GLU A 213 -5.51 -14.75 -10.26
CA GLU A 213 -6.18 -16.03 -10.50
C GLU A 213 -5.44 -17.22 -9.87
N GLU A 214 -4.11 -17.15 -9.84
CA GLU A 214 -3.26 -18.20 -9.25
C GLU A 214 -3.16 -18.09 -7.74
N ILE A 215 -3.15 -16.85 -7.23
CA ILE A 215 -2.84 -16.59 -5.82
C ILE A 215 -4.09 -16.47 -4.97
N LEU A 216 -5.16 -15.84 -5.48
CA LEU A 216 -6.38 -15.60 -4.71
C LEU A 216 -7.33 -16.80 -4.81
N THR A 217 -6.97 -17.90 -4.15
CA THR A 217 -7.85 -19.08 -3.96
C THR A 217 -8.63 -18.94 -2.66
N GLU A 218 -9.81 -19.59 -2.58
CA GLU A 218 -10.65 -19.60 -1.38
C GLU A 218 -9.87 -20.06 -0.14
N GLU A 219 -9.05 -21.11 -0.29
CA GLU A 219 -8.19 -21.64 0.77
C GLU A 219 -7.15 -20.63 1.25
N ARG A 220 -6.41 -19.98 0.33
CA ARG A 220 -5.39 -19.00 0.68
C ARG A 220 -6.01 -17.72 1.27
N ILE A 221 -7.18 -17.30 0.80
CA ILE A 221 -7.90 -16.15 1.35
C ILE A 221 -8.35 -16.47 2.78
N ARG A 222 -8.92 -17.66 3.01
CA ARG A 222 -9.24 -18.13 4.37
C ARG A 222 -8.00 -18.10 5.28
N HIS A 223 -6.88 -18.60 4.79
CA HIS A 223 -5.63 -18.62 5.56
C HIS A 223 -5.10 -17.21 5.87
N ALA A 224 -5.14 -16.30 4.89
CA ALA A 224 -4.61 -14.94 5.04
C ALA A 224 -5.50 -14.00 5.84
N PHE A 225 -6.83 -14.15 5.73
CA PHE A 225 -7.81 -13.23 6.28
C PHE A 225 -8.72 -13.82 7.36
N GLY A 226 -8.73 -15.16 7.51
CA GLY A 226 -9.62 -15.85 8.46
C GLY A 226 -11.10 -15.82 8.09
N VAL A 227 -11.43 -15.60 6.81
CA VAL A 227 -12.81 -15.49 6.31
C VAL A 227 -13.08 -16.49 5.19
N ASP A 228 -14.28 -17.04 5.18
CA ASP A 228 -14.75 -17.87 4.08
C ASP A 228 -15.31 -17.00 2.96
N VAL A 229 -14.88 -17.31 1.74
CA VAL A 229 -15.29 -16.58 0.54
C VAL A 229 -15.65 -17.55 -0.56
N LYS A 230 -16.44 -17.07 -1.54
CA LYS A 230 -16.67 -17.73 -2.83
C LYS A 230 -16.12 -16.88 -3.96
N ILE A 231 -15.36 -17.52 -4.85
CA ILE A 231 -14.88 -16.87 -6.07
C ILE A 231 -15.90 -17.12 -7.17
N ILE A 232 -16.60 -16.07 -7.55
CA ILE A 232 -17.63 -16.12 -8.59
C ILE A 232 -17.04 -15.62 -9.90
N ARG A 233 -17.03 -16.48 -10.91
CA ARG A 233 -16.54 -16.16 -12.25
C ARG A 233 -17.72 -15.84 -13.16
N GLN A 234 -17.70 -14.68 -13.79
CA GLN A 234 -18.72 -14.27 -14.75
C GLN A 234 -18.37 -14.78 -16.17
N PRO A 235 -19.40 -14.94 -17.04
CA PRO A 235 -19.16 -15.12 -18.46
C PRO A 235 -18.32 -13.93 -18.98
N GLY A 236 -17.17 -14.22 -19.61
CA GLY A 236 -16.21 -13.18 -20.03
C GLY A 236 -14.97 -13.06 -19.15
N GLY A 237 -14.78 -13.97 -18.17
CA GLY A 237 -13.51 -14.15 -17.43
C GLY A 237 -13.31 -13.23 -16.23
N LYS A 238 -14.20 -12.27 -15.98
CA LYS A 238 -14.12 -11.43 -14.78
C LYS A 238 -14.52 -12.23 -13.54
N ALA A 239 -13.68 -12.19 -12.52
CA ALA A 239 -13.98 -12.77 -11.22
C ALA A 239 -14.31 -11.69 -10.20
N TYR A 240 -15.15 -12.00 -9.24
CA TYR A 240 -15.30 -11.23 -8.02
C TYR A 240 -15.40 -12.18 -6.82
N ILE A 241 -15.03 -11.69 -5.66
CA ILE A 241 -14.99 -12.46 -4.43
C ILE A 241 -16.18 -12.03 -3.58
N SER A 242 -17.06 -13.00 -3.28
CA SER A 242 -18.20 -12.85 -2.41
C SER A 242 -17.87 -13.36 -1.02
N TYR A 243 -18.17 -12.59 0.00
CA TYR A 243 -18.03 -13.00 1.39
C TYR A 243 -19.24 -13.85 1.80
N GLU A 244 -18.99 -15.04 2.32
CA GLU A 244 -20.01 -15.85 2.98
C GLU A 244 -20.22 -15.31 4.40
N SER A 245 -21.16 -14.42 4.58
CA SER A 245 -21.54 -13.96 5.91
C SER A 245 -22.66 -14.85 6.44
N ASN A 246 -22.31 -15.77 7.33
CA ASN A 246 -23.29 -16.44 8.19
C ASN A 246 -23.75 -15.47 9.30
N PHE A 247 -24.51 -14.44 8.94
CA PHE A 247 -25.12 -13.53 9.93
C PHE A 247 -26.09 -14.26 10.90
N SER A 248 -26.38 -15.54 10.65
CA SER A 248 -27.27 -16.38 11.44
C SER A 248 -26.58 -17.16 12.56
N GLN A 249 -25.25 -17.13 12.65
CA GLN A 249 -24.56 -17.75 13.78
C GLN A 249 -24.45 -16.75 14.93
N PRO A 250 -24.91 -17.11 16.17
CA PRO A 250 -24.66 -16.28 17.33
C PRO A 250 -23.15 -16.11 17.54
N LEU A 251 -22.75 -14.89 17.93
CA LEU A 251 -21.36 -14.60 18.29
C LEU A 251 -20.91 -15.59 19.36
N GLN A 252 -19.98 -16.48 19.05
CA GLN A 252 -19.35 -17.35 20.04
C GLN A 252 -18.51 -16.47 20.98
N GLY A 253 -18.98 -16.29 22.22
CA GLY A 253 -18.18 -15.63 23.24
C GLY A 253 -18.91 -14.70 24.17
N SER A 254 -19.84 -15.22 24.97
CA SER A 254 -20.11 -14.70 26.32
C SER A 254 -20.89 -15.76 27.12
N GLU A 255 -20.26 -16.91 27.36
CA GLU A 255 -20.70 -17.73 28.46
C GLU A 255 -20.20 -17.07 29.76
N GLY A 256 -21.15 -16.58 30.51
CA GLY A 256 -21.02 -15.85 31.70
C GLY A 256 -20.25 -16.58 32.80
N SER A 257 -19.37 -15.85 33.43
CA SER A 257 -19.05 -16.06 34.84
C SER A 257 -20.31 -15.78 35.65
N GLY A 258 -21.06 -16.82 35.95
CA GLY A 258 -22.14 -16.76 36.95
C GLY A 258 -21.57 -16.33 38.32
N LEU A 259 -21.87 -15.10 38.68
CA LEU A 259 -21.82 -14.69 40.10
C LEU A 259 -22.97 -15.41 40.81
N GLY A 260 -22.61 -16.49 41.53
CA GLY A 260 -23.47 -17.07 42.55
C GLY A 260 -23.68 -16.02 43.65
N MET A 261 -24.90 -15.51 43.73
CA MET A 261 -25.41 -14.92 44.95
C MET A 261 -25.93 -16.06 45.81
N ASP A 262 -25.19 -16.41 46.85
CA ASP A 262 -25.72 -17.13 47.97
C ASP A 262 -26.22 -16.12 49.03
N THR A 263 -27.43 -16.35 49.46
CA THR A 263 -28.23 -15.66 50.49
C THR A 263 -27.62 -15.68 51.85
#